data_f17b26148dbbe8c31c59044dbdb4ea19
#
_entry.id   f17b26148dbbe8c31c59044dbdb4ea19
#
_cell.length_a   1.000
_cell.length_b   1.000
_cell.length_c   1.000
_cell.angle_alpha   90.00
_cell.angle_beta   90.00
_cell.angle_gamma   90.00
#
_symmetry.space_group_name_H-M   'P 1'
#
loop_
_entity.id
_entity.type
_entity.pdbx_description
1 polymer ?
#
loop_
_entity_poly.entity_id
_entity_poly.type
_entity_poly.pdbx_seq_one_letter_code
_entity_poly.pdbx_strand_id
1 'polypeptide(L)'
;MSWYSRRSYGWGGFAPQMTVGELEARAEQVAARIAKKEKRELKGVKLAGRTIAKTFWGKAWCDNIETYRDYAYRLERGRKYVRSGAVIDLVITKGHVQALVVGSERTPYSVSIDIRTMAKTKWDGLVKRMTGKISSLMALAA
;
A
#
# COMPACT_ATOMS: atom_id res chain seq x y z
N MET A 1 32.70 46.61 -9.30
CA MET A 1 31.54 45.91 -9.83
C MET A 1 31.38 44.59 -9.08
N SER A 2 30.41 44.53 -8.17
CA SER A 2 30.23 43.44 -7.22
C SER A 2 29.14 42.51 -7.71
N TRP A 3 29.45 41.26 -8.01
CA TRP A 3 28.51 40.17 -8.27
C TRP A 3 28.30 39.37 -7.00
N TYR A 4 27.44 39.87 -6.12
CA TYR A 4 26.93 39.04 -5.02
C TYR A 4 25.73 38.21 -5.56
N SER A 5 26.02 36.99 -5.98
CA SER A 5 25.01 35.95 -6.18
C SER A 5 24.48 35.56 -4.80
N ARG A 6 23.27 36.01 -4.45
CA ARG A 6 22.50 35.54 -3.31
C ARG A 6 22.10 34.10 -3.55
N ARG A 7 22.87 33.15 -3.04
CA ARG A 7 22.35 31.80 -2.82
C ARG A 7 21.27 31.90 -1.73
N SER A 8 20.04 31.92 -2.17
CA SER A 8 18.90 31.66 -1.29
C SER A 8 19.04 30.25 -0.75
N TYR A 9 19.45 30.11 0.49
CA TYR A 9 19.26 28.89 1.26
C TYR A 9 17.78 28.81 1.59
N GLY A 10 16.99 28.34 0.65
CA GLY A 10 15.62 27.93 0.91
C GLY A 10 15.65 26.78 1.90
N TRP A 11 15.13 27.03 3.08
CA TRP A 11 14.72 26.00 4.04
C TRP A 11 13.96 24.93 3.26
N GLY A 12 14.34 23.65 3.41
CA GLY A 12 13.90 22.50 2.66
C GLY A 12 12.39 22.47 2.43
N GLY A 13 11.95 23.13 1.38
CA GLY A 13 10.61 22.99 0.89
C GLY A 13 10.43 21.55 0.44
N PHE A 14 9.56 20.80 1.10
CA PHE A 14 9.10 19.53 0.60
C PHE A 14 8.69 19.74 -0.86
N ALA A 15 9.27 18.98 -1.78
CA ALA A 15 8.85 19.01 -3.17
C ALA A 15 7.32 18.92 -3.22
N PRO A 16 6.64 19.76 -4.01
CA PRO A 16 5.20 19.79 -4.05
C PRO A 16 4.67 18.38 -4.30
N GLN A 17 3.79 17.93 -3.44
CA GLN A 17 3.25 16.57 -3.55
C GLN A 17 2.40 16.51 -4.83
N MET A 18 2.71 15.56 -5.70
CA MET A 18 1.92 15.32 -6.90
C MET A 18 0.44 15.14 -6.55
N THR A 19 -0.43 15.71 -7.36
CA THR A 19 -1.88 15.48 -7.27
C THR A 19 -2.20 13.99 -7.57
N VAL A 20 -3.42 13.57 -7.27
CA VAL A 20 -3.86 12.18 -7.59
C VAL A 20 -3.80 11.94 -9.10
N GLY A 21 -4.28 12.90 -9.91
CA GLY A 21 -4.29 12.77 -11.36
C GLY A 21 -2.89 12.75 -11.99
N GLU A 22 -1.96 13.57 -11.50
CA GLU A 22 -0.56 13.53 -11.96
C GLU A 22 0.11 12.20 -11.62
N LEU A 23 -0.19 11.66 -10.43
CA LEU A 23 0.35 10.38 -10.01
C LEU A 23 -0.23 9.23 -10.83
N GLU A 24 -1.52 9.28 -11.16
CA GLU A 24 -2.21 8.30 -12.01
C GLU A 24 -1.60 8.28 -13.43
N ALA A 25 -1.53 9.44 -14.09
CA ALA A 25 -0.93 9.56 -15.42
C ALA A 25 0.52 9.06 -15.46
N ARG A 26 1.28 9.39 -14.42
CA ARG A 26 2.66 8.90 -14.28
C ARG A 26 2.73 7.40 -14.07
N ALA A 27 1.85 6.83 -13.25
CA ALA A 27 1.78 5.40 -13.00
C ALA A 27 1.52 4.62 -14.29
N GLU A 28 0.58 5.09 -15.11
CA GLU A 28 0.28 4.49 -16.41
C GLU A 28 1.48 4.52 -17.37
N GLN A 29 2.16 5.66 -17.48
CA GLN A 29 3.36 5.78 -18.32
C GLN A 29 4.48 4.87 -17.87
N VAL A 30 4.74 4.80 -16.56
CA VAL A 30 5.78 3.96 -15.99
C VAL A 30 5.44 2.48 -16.16
N ALA A 31 4.19 2.10 -15.92
CA ALA A 31 3.72 0.73 -16.11
C ALA A 31 3.89 0.27 -17.57
N ALA A 32 3.46 1.07 -18.53
CA ALA A 32 3.61 0.77 -19.95
C ALA A 32 5.09 0.58 -20.35
N ARG A 33 5.97 1.45 -19.83
CA ARG A 33 7.41 1.36 -20.08
C ARG A 33 8.04 0.07 -19.52
N ILE A 34 7.67 -0.30 -18.29
CA ILE A 34 8.19 -1.50 -17.64
C ILE A 34 7.64 -2.75 -18.30
N ALA A 35 6.34 -2.82 -18.59
CA ALA A 35 5.72 -3.94 -19.28
C ALA A 35 6.39 -4.20 -20.64
N LYS A 36 6.68 -3.13 -21.41
CA LYS A 36 7.39 -3.23 -22.68
C LYS A 36 8.83 -3.71 -22.51
N LYS A 37 9.54 -3.19 -21.49
CA LYS A 37 10.95 -3.57 -21.21
C LYS A 37 11.06 -5.03 -20.77
N GLU A 38 10.20 -5.45 -19.85
CA GLU A 38 10.23 -6.79 -19.27
C GLU A 38 9.46 -7.83 -20.08
N LYS A 39 8.76 -7.39 -21.15
CA LYS A 39 7.91 -8.25 -22.01
C LYS A 39 6.92 -9.10 -21.22
N ARG A 40 6.37 -8.53 -20.14
CA ARG A 40 5.36 -9.17 -19.30
C ARG A 40 4.23 -8.20 -18.96
N GLU A 41 3.07 -8.73 -18.66
CA GLU A 41 1.94 -7.98 -18.13
C GLU A 41 2.16 -7.68 -16.66
N LEU A 42 1.91 -6.43 -16.25
CA LEU A 42 1.95 -6.01 -14.86
C LEU A 42 0.56 -6.15 -14.24
N LYS A 43 0.52 -6.66 -13.02
CA LYS A 43 -0.72 -6.83 -12.24
C LYS A 43 -0.91 -5.67 -11.28
N GLY A 44 -1.30 -4.53 -11.80
CA GLY A 44 -1.55 -3.33 -10.99
C GLY A 44 -2.83 -3.43 -10.15
N VAL A 45 -2.87 -2.67 -9.06
CA VAL A 45 -4.05 -2.57 -8.21
C VAL A 45 -4.93 -1.43 -8.72
N LYS A 46 -6.14 -1.76 -9.17
CA LYS A 46 -7.17 -0.78 -9.57
C LYS A 46 -8.34 -0.86 -8.62
N LEU A 47 -8.70 0.25 -7.99
CA LEU A 47 -9.85 0.33 -7.11
C LEU A 47 -11.09 0.77 -7.89
N ALA A 48 -12.17 0.00 -7.77
CA ALA A 48 -13.49 0.44 -8.20
C ALA A 48 -14.12 1.29 -7.08
N GLY A 49 -13.90 2.61 -7.12
CA GLY A 49 -14.40 3.57 -6.14
C GLY A 49 -13.40 3.92 -5.03
N ARG A 50 -13.88 4.54 -3.96
CA ARG A 50 -13.04 5.09 -2.88
C ARG A 50 -12.63 4.08 -1.81
N THR A 51 -13.36 2.98 -1.70
CA THR A 51 -13.20 2.00 -0.61
C THR A 51 -12.05 1.04 -0.93
N ILE A 52 -11.02 1.03 -0.11
CA ILE A 52 -9.85 0.17 -0.26
C ILE A 52 -10.18 -1.27 0.13
N ALA A 53 -10.90 -1.46 1.24
CA ALA A 53 -11.29 -2.77 1.73
C ALA A 53 -12.82 -2.93 1.71
N LYS A 54 -13.32 -3.84 0.89
CA LYS A 54 -14.76 -4.13 0.77
C LYS A 54 -15.22 -5.27 1.67
N THR A 55 -14.31 -6.17 2.02
CA THR A 55 -14.59 -7.32 2.86
C THR A 55 -14.46 -6.98 4.33
N PHE A 56 -15.20 -7.68 5.18
CA PHE A 56 -15.06 -7.60 6.64
C PHE A 56 -13.62 -7.79 7.09
N TRP A 57 -12.93 -8.78 6.56
CA TRP A 57 -11.53 -9.07 6.87
C TRP A 57 -10.59 -7.95 6.47
N GLY A 58 -10.75 -7.43 5.26
CA GLY A 58 -9.93 -6.34 4.77
C GLY A 58 -10.12 -5.07 5.61
N LYS A 59 -11.34 -4.77 6.02
CA LYS A 59 -11.63 -3.63 6.90
C LYS A 59 -10.97 -3.81 8.27
N ALA A 60 -11.17 -4.97 8.91
CA ALA A 60 -10.56 -5.25 10.21
C ALA A 60 -9.02 -5.21 10.16
N TRP A 61 -8.42 -5.63 9.04
CA TRP A 61 -6.98 -5.51 8.82
C TRP A 61 -6.52 -4.05 8.70
N CYS A 62 -7.23 -3.24 7.94
CA CYS A 62 -6.94 -1.81 7.82
C CYS A 62 -7.05 -1.11 9.17
N ASP A 63 -8.12 -1.36 9.93
CA ASP A 63 -8.35 -0.80 11.26
C ASP A 63 -7.22 -1.21 12.22
N ASN A 64 -6.77 -2.46 12.16
CA ASN A 64 -5.64 -2.93 12.97
C ASN A 64 -4.34 -2.20 12.63
N ILE A 65 -4.02 -2.03 11.34
CA ILE A 65 -2.82 -1.30 10.93
C ILE A 65 -2.89 0.17 11.37
N GLU A 66 -4.06 0.77 11.34
CA GLU A 66 -4.28 2.17 11.75
C GLU A 66 -4.09 2.40 13.26
N THR A 67 -4.12 1.35 14.07
CA THR A 67 -3.81 1.46 15.50
C THR A 67 -2.33 1.76 15.78
N TYR A 68 -1.45 1.47 14.82
CA TYR A 68 -0.02 1.80 14.93
C TYR A 68 0.22 3.28 14.60
N ARG A 69 0.09 4.14 15.61
CA ARG A 69 0.16 5.60 15.49
C ARG A 69 1.42 6.16 14.85
N ASP A 70 2.55 5.48 14.97
CA ASP A 70 3.84 5.93 14.44
C ASP A 70 3.86 6.06 12.91
N TYR A 71 2.86 5.49 12.21
CA TYR A 71 2.78 5.47 10.76
C TYR A 71 1.56 6.19 10.20
N ALA A 72 0.77 6.90 11.00
CA ALA A 72 -0.50 7.50 10.57
C ALA A 72 -0.34 8.34 9.29
N TYR A 73 0.66 9.24 9.23
CA TYR A 73 0.93 10.07 8.04
C TYR A 73 1.41 9.27 6.83
N ARG A 74 2.08 8.14 7.05
CA ARG A 74 2.53 7.23 5.97
C ARG A 74 1.37 6.43 5.41
N LEU A 75 0.40 6.06 6.24
CA LEU A 75 -0.82 5.37 5.83
C LEU A 75 -1.69 6.24 4.93
N GLU A 76 -1.79 7.54 5.22
CA GLU A 76 -2.49 8.48 4.35
C GLU A 76 -1.85 8.56 2.95
N ARG A 77 -0.52 8.63 2.88
CA ARG A 77 0.20 8.55 1.60
C ARG A 77 -0.02 7.21 0.90
N GLY A 78 -0.01 6.10 1.64
CA GLY A 78 -0.31 4.77 1.12
C GLY A 78 -1.71 4.69 0.50
N ARG A 79 -2.72 5.22 1.17
CA ARG A 79 -4.09 5.33 0.63
C ARG A 79 -4.14 6.13 -0.68
N LYS A 80 -3.39 7.22 -0.77
CA LYS A 80 -3.26 8.02 -1.99
C LYS A 80 -2.66 7.19 -3.13
N TYR A 81 -1.58 6.45 -2.88
CA TYR A 81 -0.95 5.59 -3.87
C TYR A 81 -1.89 4.50 -4.39
N VAL A 82 -2.64 3.85 -3.51
CA VAL A 82 -3.61 2.81 -3.93
C VAL A 82 -4.75 3.43 -4.74
N ARG A 83 -5.28 4.58 -4.33
CA ARG A 83 -6.40 5.27 -5.02
C ARG A 83 -6.01 5.80 -6.40
N SER A 84 -4.77 6.21 -6.58
CA SER A 84 -4.24 6.70 -7.86
C SER A 84 -3.71 5.60 -8.78
N GLY A 85 -3.91 4.32 -8.45
CA GLY A 85 -3.36 3.21 -9.25
C GLY A 85 -1.83 3.18 -9.29
N ALA A 86 -1.16 3.84 -8.34
CA ALA A 86 0.29 3.92 -8.29
C ALA A 86 0.96 2.58 -7.92
N VAL A 87 0.21 1.61 -7.42
CA VAL A 87 0.66 0.21 -7.27
C VAL A 87 0.53 -0.46 -8.62
N ILE A 88 1.57 -0.36 -9.44
CA ILE A 88 1.56 -0.80 -10.85
C ILE A 88 1.80 -2.30 -11.03
N ASP A 89 2.31 -2.97 -10.03
CA ASP A 89 2.49 -4.42 -10.01
C ASP A 89 2.36 -4.94 -8.59
N LEU A 90 1.62 -6.03 -8.39
CA LEU A 90 1.45 -6.68 -7.09
C LEU A 90 1.44 -8.19 -7.28
N VAL A 91 2.42 -8.86 -6.72
CA VAL A 91 2.55 -10.33 -6.74
C VAL A 91 2.49 -10.85 -5.31
N ILE A 92 1.53 -11.70 -5.04
CA ILE A 92 1.36 -12.35 -3.74
C ILE A 92 1.61 -13.84 -3.91
N THR A 93 2.60 -14.33 -3.19
CA THR A 93 2.91 -15.77 -3.10
C THR A 93 2.85 -16.20 -1.63
N LYS A 94 3.02 -17.48 -1.38
CA LYS A 94 2.96 -18.01 0.00
C LYS A 94 4.08 -17.41 0.85
N GLY A 95 3.68 -16.57 1.81
CA GLY A 95 4.60 -15.93 2.74
C GLY A 95 5.39 -14.74 2.19
N HIS A 96 5.14 -14.33 0.95
CA HIS A 96 5.89 -13.25 0.32
C HIS A 96 5.01 -12.37 -0.55
N VAL A 97 5.15 -11.06 -0.42
CA VAL A 97 4.47 -10.06 -1.24
C VAL A 97 5.51 -9.17 -1.89
N GLN A 98 5.42 -9.00 -3.19
CA GLN A 98 6.23 -8.03 -3.94
C GLN A 98 5.33 -7.03 -4.63
N ALA A 99 5.73 -5.76 -4.61
CA ALA A 99 5.01 -4.72 -5.34
C ALA A 99 5.96 -3.68 -5.94
N LEU A 100 5.53 -3.08 -7.05
CA LEU A 100 6.14 -1.89 -7.63
C LEU A 100 5.18 -0.72 -7.44
N VAL A 101 5.66 0.33 -6.79
CA VAL A 101 4.86 1.51 -6.45
C VAL A 101 5.50 2.75 -7.06
N VAL A 102 4.74 3.47 -7.88
CA VAL A 102 5.17 4.73 -8.48
C VAL A 102 4.94 5.86 -7.47
N GLY A 103 5.98 6.61 -7.19
CA GLY A 103 5.93 7.78 -6.33
C GLY A 103 6.45 9.03 -7.02
N SER A 104 6.96 9.98 -6.24
CA SER A 104 7.61 11.19 -6.72
C SER A 104 8.98 10.94 -7.35
N GLU A 105 9.63 9.86 -6.97
CA GLU A 105 10.96 9.49 -7.47
C GLU A 105 10.91 9.03 -8.93
N ARG A 106 12.05 9.18 -9.63
CA ARG A 106 12.17 8.82 -11.04
C ARG A 106 11.96 7.31 -11.29
N THR A 107 12.38 6.48 -10.34
CA THR A 107 12.23 5.03 -10.36
C THR A 107 11.12 4.59 -9.41
N PRO A 108 10.32 3.59 -9.75
CA PRO A 108 9.34 3.02 -8.82
C PRO A 108 10.02 2.43 -7.58
N TYR A 109 9.34 2.49 -6.45
CA TYR A 109 9.75 1.79 -5.25
C TYR A 109 9.49 0.30 -5.39
N SER A 110 10.49 -0.52 -5.10
CA SER A 110 10.31 -1.96 -4.93
C SER A 110 9.98 -2.23 -3.47
N VAL A 111 8.83 -2.84 -3.24
CA VAL A 111 8.34 -3.22 -1.91
C VAL A 111 8.38 -4.73 -1.80
N SER A 112 8.98 -5.24 -0.72
CA SER A 112 9.01 -6.66 -0.39
C SER A 112 8.53 -6.84 1.04
N ILE A 113 7.57 -7.75 1.25
CA ILE A 113 7.03 -8.09 2.56
C ILE A 113 7.12 -9.59 2.74
N ASP A 114 7.86 -10.01 3.75
CA ASP A 114 8.00 -11.41 4.13
C ASP A 114 7.13 -11.69 5.35
N ILE A 115 6.22 -12.64 5.22
CA ILE A 115 5.28 -13.05 6.27
C ILE A 115 5.69 -14.43 6.78
N ARG A 116 6.13 -14.46 8.01
CA ARG A 116 6.46 -15.73 8.67
C ARG A 116 5.20 -16.52 8.96
N THR A 117 5.20 -17.79 8.60
CA THR A 117 4.11 -18.70 8.93
C THR A 117 4.03 -18.90 10.44
N MET A 118 2.82 -18.87 10.97
CA MET A 118 2.58 -19.20 12.38
C MET A 118 2.76 -20.71 12.58
N ALA A 119 3.37 -21.10 13.71
CA ALA A 119 3.46 -22.51 14.07
C ALA A 119 2.07 -23.14 14.18
N LYS A 120 1.91 -24.37 13.68
CA LYS A 120 0.61 -25.07 13.62
C LYS A 120 -0.12 -25.09 14.96
N THR A 121 0.59 -25.33 16.05
CA THR A 121 0.02 -25.34 17.42
C THR A 121 -0.58 -24.01 17.83
N LYS A 122 0.08 -22.90 17.48
CA LYS A 122 -0.46 -21.54 17.74
C LYS A 122 -1.66 -21.24 16.84
N TRP A 123 -1.62 -21.67 15.60
CA TRP A 123 -2.74 -21.54 14.68
C TRP A 123 -3.97 -22.30 15.15
N ASP A 124 -3.82 -23.58 15.50
CA ASP A 124 -4.90 -24.42 15.99
C ASP A 124 -5.52 -23.85 17.29
N GLY A 125 -4.69 -23.34 18.19
CA GLY A 125 -5.17 -22.63 19.38
C GLY A 125 -5.93 -21.34 19.09
N LEU A 126 -5.53 -20.59 18.06
CA LEU A 126 -6.24 -19.38 17.60
C LEU A 126 -7.59 -19.73 17.00
N VAL A 127 -7.62 -20.70 16.09
CA VAL A 127 -8.86 -21.20 15.46
C VAL A 127 -9.85 -21.68 16.52
N LYS A 128 -9.41 -22.47 17.48
CA LYS A 128 -10.26 -22.99 18.57
C LYS A 128 -10.89 -21.85 19.42
N ARG A 129 -10.14 -20.79 19.68
CA ARG A 129 -10.67 -19.61 20.39
C ARG A 129 -11.65 -18.79 19.55
N MET A 130 -11.42 -18.70 18.24
CA MET A 130 -12.31 -17.96 17.34
C MET A 130 -13.61 -18.72 17.09
N THR A 131 -13.57 -20.04 16.88
CA THR A 131 -14.77 -20.85 16.71
C THR A 131 -15.67 -20.83 17.94
N GLY A 132 -15.11 -20.85 19.15
CA GLY A 132 -15.88 -20.69 20.38
C GLY A 132 -16.61 -19.35 20.49
N LYS A 133 -15.99 -18.25 20.01
CA LYS A 133 -16.63 -16.94 19.99
C LYS A 133 -17.72 -16.81 18.91
N ILE A 134 -17.51 -17.40 17.75
CA ILE A 134 -18.52 -17.40 16.68
C ILE A 134 -19.76 -18.17 17.11
N SER A 135 -19.60 -19.32 17.78
CA SER A 135 -20.71 -20.10 18.32
C SER A 135 -21.51 -19.31 19.35
N SER A 136 -20.85 -18.51 20.21
CA SER A 136 -21.54 -17.70 21.21
C SER A 136 -22.25 -16.49 20.60
N LEU A 137 -21.73 -15.90 19.51
CA LEU A 137 -22.40 -14.83 18.77
C LEU A 137 -23.63 -15.33 18.01
N MET A 138 -23.58 -16.53 17.43
CA MET A 138 -24.72 -17.16 16.79
C MET A 138 -25.81 -17.56 17.81
N ALA A 139 -25.45 -17.97 19.01
CA ALA A 139 -26.37 -18.25 20.08
C ALA A 139 -27.06 -16.98 20.64
N LEU A 140 -26.41 -15.81 20.51
CA LEU A 140 -27.00 -14.52 20.93
C LEU A 140 -27.94 -13.93 19.84
N ALA A 141 -27.85 -14.39 18.61
CA ALA A 141 -28.66 -13.92 17.48
C ALA A 141 -29.86 -14.82 17.17
N ALA A 142 -30.01 -15.93 17.89
CA ALA A 142 -31.17 -16.86 17.85
C ALA A 142 -32.14 -16.59 19.00
#